data_e9e7c044827ae29d32d3281407d7262e
#
_entry.id   e9e7c044827ae29d32d3281407d7262e
#
_cell.length_a   1.000
_cell.length_b   1.000
_cell.length_c   1.000
_cell.angle_alpha   90.00
_cell.angle_beta   90.00
_cell.angle_gamma   90.00
#
_symmetry.space_group_name_H-M   'P 1'
#
loop_
_entity.id
_entity.type
_entity.pdbx_description
1 polymer ?
#
loop_
_entity_poly.entity_id
_entity_poly.type
_entity_poly.pdbx_seq_one_letter_code
_entity_poly.pdbx_strand_id
1 'polypeptide(L)'
;DHRDLHLSIRRQRQMCIRDRTIPGSNIPLSAAGVMILWLGWFGFNGGSVLSADPALTSVTLVTTCLAAAAGGLSCALTYKIFYGKADIMMFMNGVLGGLVGITAGADLMLPASAIFIGLISGPVVVFSSAALEKLGLDDPVGAVPVHLFCGIWGTLAVGIFGASAGLDQLMSQLACVGIAGAFCVIVGSAVVLLTKAIAGLRVSAEEEEEGLDMAEHSGSEAYGDFQLTGKKYF
;
A
#
# COMPACT_ATOMS: atom_id res chain seq x y z
N ASP A 1 19.65 -3.71 37.39
CA ASP A 1 20.87 -3.66 36.59
C ASP A 1 20.54 -3.12 35.20
N HIS A 2 21.26 -2.08 34.75
CA HIS A 2 20.98 -1.42 33.46
C HIS A 2 21.01 -2.41 32.25
N ARG A 3 21.84 -3.46 32.34
CA ARG A 3 21.91 -4.50 31.29
C ARG A 3 20.63 -5.33 31.17
N ASP A 4 19.97 -5.63 32.28
CA ASP A 4 18.73 -6.42 32.28
C ASP A 4 17.56 -5.59 31.74
N LEU A 5 17.57 -4.28 31.97
CA LEU A 5 16.58 -3.36 31.45
C LEU A 5 16.70 -3.26 29.90
N HIS A 6 17.92 -3.15 29.37
CA HIS A 6 18.16 -3.12 27.91
C HIS A 6 17.80 -4.44 27.23
N LEU A 7 18.09 -5.59 27.85
CA LEU A 7 17.69 -6.90 27.34
C LEU A 7 16.17 -7.10 27.37
N SER A 8 15.48 -6.57 28.38
CA SER A 8 14.02 -6.61 28.47
C SER A 8 13.36 -5.70 27.45
N ILE A 9 13.92 -4.52 27.19
CA ILE A 9 13.48 -3.59 26.15
C ILE A 9 13.69 -4.19 24.75
N ARG A 10 14.82 -4.86 24.52
CA ARG A 10 15.12 -5.55 23.26
C ARG A 10 14.16 -6.73 23.00
N ARG A 11 13.85 -7.51 24.04
CA ARG A 11 12.80 -8.56 23.97
C ARG A 11 11.41 -7.98 23.76
N GLN A 12 11.09 -6.87 24.40
CA GLN A 12 9.83 -6.17 24.18
C GLN A 12 9.73 -5.58 22.79
N ARG A 13 10.81 -5.05 22.18
CA ARG A 13 10.82 -4.60 20.78
C ARG A 13 10.58 -5.75 19.80
N GLN A 14 11.27 -6.88 19.98
CA GLN A 14 11.04 -8.07 19.14
C GLN A 14 9.64 -8.67 19.35
N MET A 15 9.09 -8.62 20.57
CA MET A 15 7.70 -9.00 20.82
C MET A 15 6.70 -7.96 20.28
N CYS A 16 6.99 -6.66 20.36
CA CYS A 16 6.11 -5.61 19.87
C CYS A 16 5.97 -5.63 18.33
N ILE A 17 7.03 -5.89 17.59
CA ILE A 17 6.98 -6.05 16.13
C ILE A 17 6.17 -7.29 15.72
N ARG A 18 6.15 -8.33 16.55
CA ARG A 18 5.45 -9.59 16.27
C ARG A 18 4.01 -9.62 16.80
N ASP A 19 3.70 -8.90 17.86
CA ASP A 19 2.46 -9.06 18.63
C ASP A 19 1.61 -7.79 18.75
N ARG A 20 2.08 -6.63 18.27
CA ARG A 20 1.36 -5.36 18.37
C ARG A 20 1.52 -4.53 17.11
N THR A 21 0.38 -4.06 16.57
CA THR A 21 0.35 -3.04 15.52
C THR A 21 0.94 -1.73 16.07
N ILE A 22 2.00 -1.24 15.47
CA ILE A 22 2.56 0.08 15.81
C ILE A 22 1.74 1.12 15.03
N PRO A 23 1.03 2.05 15.72
CA PRO A 23 0.26 3.07 15.04
C PRO A 23 1.16 4.04 14.28
N GLY A 24 0.66 4.57 13.15
CA GLY A 24 1.36 5.62 12.41
C GLY A 24 1.60 6.86 13.27
N SER A 25 2.74 7.52 13.07
CA SER A 25 3.18 8.67 13.86
C SER A 25 2.28 9.91 13.69
N ASN A 26 1.71 10.11 12.49
CA ASN A 26 0.89 11.27 12.18
C ASN A 26 -0.22 10.93 11.17
N ILE A 27 -1.38 10.52 11.68
CA ILE A 27 -2.54 10.16 10.84
C ILE A 27 -3.05 11.32 9.98
N PRO A 28 -3.18 12.57 10.48
CA PRO A 28 -3.59 13.71 9.64
C PRO A 28 -2.65 13.96 8.47
N LEU A 29 -1.35 13.87 8.68
CA LEU A 29 -0.34 14.03 7.61
C LEU A 29 -0.43 12.88 6.60
N SER A 30 -0.64 11.65 7.07
CA SER A 30 -0.88 10.49 6.20
C SER A 30 -2.12 10.67 5.33
N ALA A 31 -3.22 11.19 5.91
CA ALA A 31 -4.44 11.50 5.17
C ALA A 31 -4.22 12.58 4.10
N ALA A 32 -3.50 13.65 4.44
CA ALA A 32 -3.11 14.68 3.47
C ALA A 32 -2.26 14.08 2.35
N GLY A 33 -1.30 13.20 2.67
CA GLY A 33 -0.50 12.47 1.71
C GLY A 33 -1.33 11.64 0.73
N VAL A 34 -2.34 10.92 1.22
CA VAL A 34 -3.25 10.14 0.37
C VAL A 34 -4.08 11.04 -0.55
N MET A 35 -4.54 12.20 -0.09
CA MET A 35 -5.26 13.16 -0.95
C MET A 35 -4.35 13.74 -2.04
N ILE A 36 -3.09 14.02 -1.72
CA ILE A 36 -2.09 14.47 -2.71
C ILE A 36 -1.80 13.35 -3.73
N LEU A 37 -1.67 12.10 -3.28
CA LEU A 37 -1.53 10.94 -4.17
C LEU A 37 -2.74 10.78 -5.09
N TRP A 38 -3.97 10.94 -4.56
CA TRP A 38 -5.18 10.89 -5.39
C TRP A 38 -5.19 11.99 -6.44
N LEU A 39 -4.85 13.22 -6.05
CA LEU A 39 -4.71 14.32 -7.01
C LEU A 39 -3.66 14.00 -8.08
N GLY A 40 -2.50 13.49 -7.68
CA GLY A 40 -1.45 13.05 -8.60
C GLY A 40 -1.88 11.92 -9.52
N TRP A 41 -2.80 11.06 -9.06
CA TRP A 41 -3.31 9.94 -9.86
C TRP A 41 -4.15 10.36 -11.06
N PHE A 42 -4.81 11.51 -11.00
CA PHE A 42 -5.44 12.10 -12.17
C PHE A 42 -4.39 12.41 -13.26
N GLY A 43 -3.23 12.94 -12.89
CA GLY A 43 -2.11 13.12 -13.79
C GLY A 43 -1.53 11.80 -14.27
N PHE A 44 -1.41 10.81 -13.39
CA PHE A 44 -0.87 9.49 -13.71
C PHE A 44 -1.74 8.76 -14.73
N ASN A 45 -3.02 8.54 -14.46
CA ASN A 45 -3.93 7.87 -15.37
C ASN A 45 -4.29 8.73 -16.58
N GLY A 46 -4.60 10.02 -16.37
CA GLY A 46 -4.92 10.94 -17.46
C GLY A 46 -3.76 11.17 -18.41
N GLY A 47 -2.53 11.28 -17.91
CA GLY A 47 -1.32 11.37 -18.72
C GLY A 47 -1.02 10.08 -19.48
N SER A 48 -1.36 8.93 -18.92
CA SER A 48 -1.16 7.60 -19.53
C SER A 48 -2.04 7.36 -20.77
N VAL A 49 -3.08 8.16 -20.96
CA VAL A 49 -3.89 8.16 -22.21
C VAL A 49 -3.02 8.52 -23.43
N LEU A 50 -1.93 9.25 -23.25
CA LEU A 50 -1.00 9.70 -24.30
C LEU A 50 -1.69 10.45 -25.43
N SER A 51 -2.82 11.10 -25.15
CA SER A 51 -3.63 11.85 -26.09
C SER A 51 -4.22 13.09 -25.41
N ALA A 52 -4.41 14.15 -26.19
CA ALA A 52 -5.13 15.35 -25.79
C ALA A 52 -6.65 15.28 -26.08
N ASP A 53 -7.18 14.09 -26.40
CA ASP A 53 -8.62 13.90 -26.60
C ASP A 53 -9.37 14.19 -25.28
N PRO A 54 -10.20 15.24 -25.23
CA PRO A 54 -10.87 15.64 -24.00
C PRO A 54 -11.93 14.62 -23.56
N ALA A 55 -12.56 13.89 -24.48
CA ALA A 55 -13.56 12.88 -24.14
C ALA A 55 -12.91 11.69 -23.43
N LEU A 56 -11.86 11.13 -24.00
CA LEU A 56 -11.13 10.00 -23.44
C LEU A 56 -10.47 10.36 -22.12
N THR A 57 -9.79 11.51 -22.05
CA THR A 57 -9.14 11.98 -20.84
C THR A 57 -10.16 12.20 -19.71
N SER A 58 -11.31 12.84 -19.98
CA SER A 58 -12.31 13.10 -18.95
C SER A 58 -12.93 11.81 -18.41
N VAL A 59 -13.21 10.82 -19.25
CA VAL A 59 -13.68 9.49 -18.80
C VAL A 59 -12.65 8.84 -17.91
N THR A 60 -11.37 8.87 -18.28
CA THR A 60 -10.27 8.31 -17.48
C THR A 60 -10.19 8.95 -16.09
N LEU A 61 -10.37 10.27 -15.99
CA LEU A 61 -10.39 10.95 -14.69
C LEU A 61 -11.62 10.56 -13.84
N VAL A 62 -12.79 10.42 -14.47
CA VAL A 62 -14.02 10.00 -13.79
C VAL A 62 -13.90 8.56 -13.28
N THR A 63 -13.44 7.62 -14.08
CA THR A 63 -13.26 6.22 -13.68
C THR A 63 -12.24 6.09 -12.56
N THR A 64 -11.14 6.85 -12.61
CA THR A 64 -10.13 6.94 -11.57
C THR A 64 -10.75 7.41 -10.25
N CYS A 65 -11.54 8.48 -10.27
CA CYS A 65 -12.18 9.03 -9.08
C CYS A 65 -13.20 8.05 -8.47
N LEU A 66 -14.05 7.44 -9.30
CA LEU A 66 -15.08 6.50 -8.86
C LEU A 66 -14.49 5.26 -8.22
N ALA A 67 -13.43 4.69 -8.79
CA ALA A 67 -12.76 3.52 -8.23
C ALA A 67 -12.09 3.83 -6.90
N ALA A 68 -11.45 4.99 -6.76
CA ALA A 68 -10.86 5.45 -5.51
C ALA A 68 -11.89 5.58 -4.39
N ALA A 69 -13.00 6.28 -4.66
CA ALA A 69 -14.07 6.47 -3.70
C ALA A 69 -14.73 5.14 -3.29
N ALA A 70 -15.03 4.28 -4.27
CA ALA A 70 -15.61 2.96 -4.02
C ALA A 70 -14.67 2.06 -3.21
N GLY A 71 -13.36 2.09 -3.50
CA GLY A 71 -12.33 1.33 -2.78
C GLY A 71 -12.22 1.74 -1.32
N GLY A 72 -12.18 3.04 -1.04
CA GLY A 72 -12.14 3.55 0.32
C GLY A 72 -13.37 3.14 1.14
N LEU A 73 -14.57 3.35 0.58
CA LEU A 73 -15.82 3.01 1.23
C LEU A 73 -15.97 1.51 1.48
N SER A 74 -15.66 0.67 0.49
CA SER A 74 -15.75 -0.79 0.63
C SER A 74 -14.72 -1.34 1.60
N CYS A 75 -13.50 -0.78 1.64
CA CYS A 75 -12.48 -1.15 2.61
C CYS A 75 -12.92 -0.83 4.04
N ALA A 76 -13.39 0.39 4.29
CA ALA A 76 -13.89 0.80 5.60
C ALA A 76 -15.06 -0.07 6.07
N LEU A 77 -16.00 -0.37 5.15
CA LEU A 77 -17.15 -1.23 5.45
C LEU A 77 -16.73 -2.67 5.75
N THR A 78 -15.86 -3.23 4.91
CA THR A 78 -15.32 -4.60 5.12
C THR A 78 -14.59 -4.68 6.45
N TYR A 79 -13.70 -3.73 6.73
CA TYR A 79 -12.97 -3.72 7.99
C TYR A 79 -13.91 -3.59 9.20
N LYS A 80 -14.93 -2.72 9.11
CA LYS A 80 -15.93 -2.57 10.16
C LYS A 80 -16.74 -3.87 10.40
N ILE A 81 -17.10 -4.60 9.34
CA ILE A 81 -17.86 -5.87 9.46
C ILE A 81 -17.03 -6.92 10.17
N PHE A 82 -15.74 -7.07 9.82
CA PHE A 82 -14.90 -8.14 10.36
C PHE A 82 -14.23 -7.80 11.70
N TYR A 83 -13.96 -6.52 11.97
CA TYR A 83 -13.22 -6.06 13.16
C TYR A 83 -14.06 -5.19 14.10
N GLY A 84 -15.34 -4.93 13.79
CA GLY A 84 -16.29 -4.23 14.65
C GLY A 84 -16.16 -2.70 14.69
N LYS A 85 -15.10 -2.12 14.12
CA LYS A 85 -14.83 -0.68 14.09
C LYS A 85 -14.24 -0.26 12.75
N ALA A 86 -14.50 0.96 12.32
CA ALA A 86 -13.83 1.53 11.17
C ALA A 86 -12.40 1.95 11.53
N ASP A 87 -11.47 1.78 10.59
CA ASP A 87 -10.09 2.23 10.71
C ASP A 87 -9.76 3.19 9.58
N ILE A 88 -9.19 4.36 9.94
CA ILE A 88 -8.90 5.42 8.98
C ILE A 88 -7.72 5.06 8.06
N MET A 89 -6.72 4.33 8.56
CA MET A 89 -5.60 3.88 7.74
C MET A 89 -6.06 2.86 6.71
N MET A 90 -6.94 1.94 7.10
CA MET A 90 -7.56 0.98 6.17
C MET A 90 -8.44 1.67 5.14
N PHE A 91 -9.21 2.70 5.54
CA PHE A 91 -9.95 3.53 4.58
C PHE A 91 -9.01 4.16 3.54
N MET A 92 -7.90 4.77 3.99
CA MET A 92 -6.91 5.38 3.11
C MET A 92 -6.25 4.35 2.18
N ASN A 93 -5.89 3.19 2.70
CA ASN A 93 -5.36 2.09 1.88
C ASN A 93 -6.41 1.57 0.89
N GLY A 94 -7.68 1.58 1.25
CA GLY A 94 -8.78 1.26 0.35
C GLY A 94 -8.93 2.26 -0.81
N VAL A 95 -8.76 3.56 -0.54
CA VAL A 95 -8.70 4.60 -1.59
C VAL A 95 -7.56 4.32 -2.56
N LEU A 96 -6.35 4.08 -2.03
CA LEU A 96 -5.19 3.74 -2.85
C LEU A 96 -5.37 2.41 -3.60
N GLY A 97 -5.97 1.40 -2.95
CA GLY A 97 -6.30 0.12 -3.59
C GLY A 97 -7.27 0.27 -4.75
N GLY A 98 -8.26 1.16 -4.64
CA GLY A 98 -9.17 1.51 -5.72
C GLY A 98 -8.45 2.22 -6.88
N LEU A 99 -7.55 3.16 -6.57
CA LEU A 99 -6.71 3.84 -7.55
C LEU A 99 -5.82 2.86 -8.32
N VAL A 100 -5.14 1.97 -7.61
CA VAL A 100 -4.29 0.94 -8.22
C VAL A 100 -5.14 -0.03 -9.05
N GLY A 101 -6.28 -0.47 -8.52
CA GLY A 101 -7.17 -1.43 -9.19
C GLY A 101 -7.73 -0.94 -10.52
N ILE A 102 -7.93 0.37 -10.69
CA ILE A 102 -8.41 0.93 -11.96
C ILE A 102 -7.29 1.27 -12.94
N THR A 103 -6.04 1.41 -12.47
CA THR A 103 -4.94 1.98 -13.25
C THR A 103 -4.64 1.24 -14.54
N ALA A 104 -4.77 -0.08 -14.57
CA ALA A 104 -4.47 -0.88 -15.77
C ALA A 104 -5.44 -0.64 -16.94
N GLY A 105 -6.62 -0.06 -16.70
CA GLY A 105 -7.65 0.10 -17.72
C GLY A 105 -8.58 1.29 -17.47
N ALA A 106 -8.12 2.37 -16.87
CA ALA A 106 -8.94 3.52 -16.53
C ALA A 106 -9.63 4.15 -17.74
N ASP A 107 -8.98 4.12 -18.90
CA ASP A 107 -9.47 4.57 -20.20
C ASP A 107 -10.34 3.55 -20.93
N LEU A 108 -10.31 2.28 -20.51
CA LEU A 108 -11.01 1.16 -21.14
C LEU A 108 -12.30 0.76 -20.42
N MET A 109 -12.56 1.35 -19.26
CA MET A 109 -13.66 0.97 -18.37
C MET A 109 -14.84 1.93 -18.47
N LEU A 110 -16.04 1.37 -18.34
CA LEU A 110 -17.23 2.17 -18.07
C LEU A 110 -17.22 2.66 -16.61
N PRO A 111 -17.86 3.80 -16.28
CA PRO A 111 -17.96 4.29 -14.91
C PRO A 111 -18.52 3.27 -13.91
N ALA A 112 -19.52 2.47 -14.30
CA ALA A 112 -20.06 1.39 -13.48
C ALA A 112 -19.01 0.30 -13.19
N SER A 113 -18.23 -0.12 -14.19
CA SER A 113 -17.14 -1.09 -14.03
C SER A 113 -16.07 -0.56 -13.08
N ALA A 114 -15.73 0.73 -13.17
CA ALA A 114 -14.79 1.36 -12.26
C ALA A 114 -15.25 1.31 -10.78
N ILE A 115 -16.54 1.53 -10.54
CA ILE A 115 -17.12 1.36 -9.19
C ILE A 115 -16.96 -0.08 -8.72
N PHE A 116 -17.30 -1.08 -9.54
CA PHE A 116 -17.14 -2.49 -9.16
C PHE A 116 -15.68 -2.87 -8.90
N ILE A 117 -14.75 -2.37 -9.69
CA ILE A 117 -13.31 -2.60 -9.50
C ILE A 117 -12.87 -2.04 -8.13
N GLY A 118 -13.28 -0.83 -7.81
CA GLY A 118 -13.02 -0.22 -6.51
C GLY A 118 -13.67 -0.99 -5.35
N LEU A 119 -14.94 -1.37 -5.49
CA LEU A 119 -15.66 -2.15 -4.47
C LEU A 119 -14.98 -3.48 -4.15
N ILE A 120 -14.34 -4.13 -5.09
CA ILE A 120 -13.58 -5.37 -4.89
C ILE A 120 -12.19 -5.06 -4.30
N SER A 121 -11.57 -3.95 -4.70
CA SER A 121 -10.25 -3.56 -4.18
C SER A 121 -10.24 -3.39 -2.66
N GLY A 122 -11.29 -2.84 -2.07
CA GLY A 122 -11.37 -2.66 -0.61
C GLY A 122 -11.25 -3.96 0.19
N PRO A 123 -12.10 -4.98 -0.04
CA PRO A 123 -11.94 -6.32 0.55
C PRO A 123 -10.57 -6.95 0.27
N VAL A 124 -10.03 -6.79 -0.95
CA VAL A 124 -8.69 -7.30 -1.29
C VAL A 124 -7.64 -6.69 -0.36
N VAL A 125 -7.67 -5.39 -0.11
CA VAL A 125 -6.76 -4.73 0.85
C VAL A 125 -6.91 -5.32 2.24
N VAL A 126 -8.14 -5.44 2.77
CA VAL A 126 -8.38 -5.94 4.13
C VAL A 126 -7.86 -7.36 4.32
N PHE A 127 -8.22 -8.26 3.42
CA PHE A 127 -7.87 -9.68 3.56
C PHE A 127 -6.40 -9.97 3.27
N SER A 128 -5.79 -9.26 2.31
CA SER A 128 -4.36 -9.42 2.05
C SER A 128 -3.50 -8.84 3.17
N SER A 129 -3.89 -7.72 3.79
CA SER A 129 -3.23 -7.20 5.00
C SER A 129 -3.27 -8.22 6.13
N ALA A 130 -4.44 -8.78 6.42
CA ALA A 130 -4.58 -9.82 7.44
C ALA A 130 -3.79 -11.10 7.13
N ALA A 131 -3.64 -11.44 5.85
CA ALA A 131 -2.82 -12.59 5.43
C ALA A 131 -1.32 -12.33 5.67
N LEU A 132 -0.82 -11.14 5.34
CA LEU A 132 0.58 -10.76 5.59
C LEU A 132 0.91 -10.77 7.08
N GLU A 133 0.03 -10.21 7.92
CA GLU A 133 0.17 -10.25 9.37
C GLU A 133 0.27 -11.69 9.90
N LYS A 134 -0.61 -12.58 9.43
CA LYS A 134 -0.57 -14.01 9.81
C LYS A 134 0.71 -14.72 9.34
N LEU A 135 1.28 -14.31 8.22
CA LEU A 135 2.56 -14.83 7.72
C LEU A 135 3.77 -14.23 8.45
N GLY A 136 3.57 -13.24 9.33
CA GLY A 136 4.63 -12.54 10.03
C GLY A 136 5.49 -11.66 9.11
N LEU A 137 4.90 -11.21 7.98
CA LEU A 137 5.53 -10.25 7.06
C LEU A 137 5.15 -8.85 7.48
N ASP A 138 6.16 -8.02 7.72
CA ASP A 138 5.99 -6.62 8.09
C ASP A 138 5.77 -5.75 6.84
N ASP A 139 4.66 -5.03 6.85
CA ASP A 139 4.31 -4.05 5.81
C ASP A 139 3.70 -2.81 6.49
N PRO A 140 4.54 -1.87 6.93
CA PRO A 140 4.13 -0.78 7.81
C PRO A 140 3.13 0.19 7.19
N VAL A 141 3.02 0.23 5.87
CA VAL A 141 2.12 1.15 5.15
C VAL A 141 1.04 0.44 4.33
N GLY A 142 1.06 -0.89 4.27
CA GLY A 142 0.13 -1.65 3.44
C GLY A 142 0.47 -1.60 1.95
N ALA A 143 1.76 -1.48 1.61
CA ALA A 143 2.21 -1.38 0.21
C ALA A 143 1.91 -2.65 -0.59
N VAL A 144 2.12 -3.83 -0.02
CA VAL A 144 1.88 -5.11 -0.69
C VAL A 144 0.38 -5.33 -0.96
N PRO A 145 -0.55 -5.15 0.02
CA PRO A 145 -1.98 -5.20 -0.22
C PRO A 145 -2.45 -4.27 -1.33
N VAL A 146 -1.99 -3.03 -1.30
CA VAL A 146 -2.42 -2.00 -2.25
C VAL A 146 -1.82 -2.22 -3.63
N HIS A 147 -0.49 -2.37 -3.73
CA HIS A 147 0.17 -2.37 -5.04
C HIS A 147 0.25 -3.75 -5.68
N LEU A 148 0.57 -4.81 -4.92
CA LEU A 148 0.64 -6.15 -5.48
C LEU A 148 -0.76 -6.73 -5.71
N PHE A 149 -1.57 -6.85 -4.65
CA PHE A 149 -2.85 -7.57 -4.77
C PHE A 149 -3.88 -6.78 -5.57
N CYS A 150 -4.05 -5.48 -5.33
CA CYS A 150 -4.95 -4.67 -6.15
C CYS A 150 -4.39 -4.42 -7.56
N GLY A 151 -3.06 -4.43 -7.76
CA GLY A 151 -2.45 -4.37 -9.08
C GLY A 151 -2.74 -5.62 -9.92
N ILE A 152 -2.60 -6.81 -9.33
CA ILE A 152 -3.00 -8.07 -9.97
C ILE A 152 -4.50 -8.03 -10.30
N TRP A 153 -5.33 -7.67 -9.33
CA TRP A 153 -6.78 -7.54 -9.53
C TRP A 153 -7.11 -6.59 -10.68
N GLY A 154 -6.56 -5.37 -10.68
CA GLY A 154 -6.82 -4.36 -11.71
C GLY A 154 -6.36 -4.79 -13.09
N THR A 155 -5.21 -5.45 -13.19
CA THR A 155 -4.71 -6.00 -14.46
C THR A 155 -5.66 -7.08 -15.00
N LEU A 156 -6.12 -8.00 -14.16
CA LEU A 156 -7.09 -9.03 -14.56
C LEU A 156 -8.46 -8.43 -14.90
N ALA A 157 -8.88 -7.35 -14.22
CA ALA A 157 -10.13 -6.66 -14.45
C ALA A 157 -10.23 -6.11 -15.90
N VAL A 158 -9.11 -5.80 -16.56
CA VAL A 158 -9.10 -5.43 -17.99
C VAL A 158 -9.66 -6.56 -18.86
N GLY A 159 -9.31 -7.79 -18.57
CA GLY A 159 -9.85 -8.96 -19.28
C GLY A 159 -11.32 -9.27 -19.00
N ILE A 160 -11.87 -8.70 -17.90
CA ILE A 160 -13.24 -8.97 -17.43
C ILE A 160 -14.19 -7.82 -17.83
N PHE A 161 -13.77 -6.57 -17.66
CA PHE A 161 -14.62 -5.38 -17.77
C PHE A 161 -14.17 -4.39 -18.86
N GLY A 162 -12.97 -4.55 -19.41
CA GLY A 162 -12.41 -3.63 -20.40
C GLY A 162 -13.14 -3.69 -21.74
N ALA A 163 -12.89 -2.71 -22.58
CA ALA A 163 -13.51 -2.60 -23.92
C ALA A 163 -13.26 -3.83 -24.83
N SER A 164 -12.14 -4.55 -24.59
CA SER A 164 -11.77 -5.79 -25.28
C SER A 164 -11.86 -7.01 -24.37
N ALA A 165 -12.75 -6.99 -23.37
CA ALA A 165 -12.90 -8.10 -22.42
C ALA A 165 -13.18 -9.44 -23.12
N GLY A 166 -12.57 -10.50 -22.63
CA GLY A 166 -12.71 -11.85 -23.18
C GLY A 166 -11.61 -12.77 -22.67
N LEU A 167 -11.73 -14.05 -22.98
CA LEU A 167 -10.79 -15.06 -22.48
C LEU A 167 -9.35 -14.80 -22.96
N ASP A 168 -9.16 -14.42 -24.22
CA ASP A 168 -7.83 -14.15 -24.77
C ASP A 168 -7.17 -12.96 -24.06
N GLN A 169 -7.93 -11.88 -23.82
CA GLN A 169 -7.45 -10.73 -23.07
C GLN A 169 -7.12 -11.10 -21.62
N LEU A 170 -7.98 -11.88 -20.97
CA LEU A 170 -7.74 -12.33 -19.60
C LEU A 170 -6.46 -13.20 -19.50
N MET A 171 -6.27 -14.12 -20.44
CA MET A 171 -5.06 -14.96 -20.48
C MET A 171 -3.80 -14.13 -20.75
N SER A 172 -3.89 -13.11 -21.62
CA SER A 172 -2.79 -12.17 -21.86
C SER A 172 -2.43 -11.38 -20.59
N GLN A 173 -3.43 -10.88 -19.85
CA GLN A 173 -3.21 -10.19 -18.59
C GLN A 173 -2.61 -11.11 -17.53
N LEU A 174 -3.06 -12.35 -17.44
CA LEU A 174 -2.51 -13.34 -16.52
C LEU A 174 -1.03 -13.66 -16.84
N ALA A 175 -0.70 -13.80 -18.13
CA ALA A 175 0.68 -13.98 -18.56
C ALA A 175 1.56 -12.77 -18.22
N CYS A 176 1.07 -11.54 -18.44
CA CYS A 176 1.78 -10.32 -18.05
C CYS A 176 2.04 -10.25 -16.53
N VAL A 177 1.05 -10.56 -15.72
CA VAL A 177 1.20 -10.63 -14.25
C VAL A 177 2.27 -11.66 -13.86
N GLY A 178 2.25 -12.85 -14.47
CA GLY A 178 3.23 -13.89 -14.21
C GLY A 178 4.65 -13.49 -14.59
N ILE A 179 4.84 -12.91 -15.78
CA ILE A 179 6.14 -12.46 -16.28
C ILE A 179 6.69 -11.32 -15.41
N ALA A 180 5.86 -10.30 -15.15
CA ALA A 180 6.25 -9.17 -14.29
C ALA A 180 6.59 -9.62 -12.88
N GLY A 181 5.79 -10.51 -12.30
CA GLY A 181 6.03 -11.08 -10.97
C GLY A 181 7.35 -11.85 -10.90
N ALA A 182 7.60 -12.74 -11.87
CA ALA A 182 8.86 -13.49 -11.95
C ALA A 182 10.07 -12.55 -12.09
N PHE A 183 9.97 -11.56 -12.96
CA PHE A 183 11.01 -10.54 -13.14
C PHE A 183 11.29 -9.79 -11.83
N CYS A 184 10.26 -9.26 -11.18
CA CYS A 184 10.41 -8.51 -9.94
C CYS A 184 11.02 -9.34 -8.81
N VAL A 185 10.61 -10.60 -8.67
CA VAL A 185 11.18 -11.49 -7.64
C VAL A 185 12.65 -11.78 -7.93
N ILE A 186 13.00 -12.15 -9.15
CA ILE A 186 14.38 -12.51 -9.51
C ILE A 186 15.30 -11.27 -9.39
N VAL A 187 14.94 -10.18 -10.08
CA VAL A 187 15.79 -8.98 -10.11
C VAL A 187 15.82 -8.27 -8.77
N GLY A 188 14.67 -8.12 -8.11
CA GLY A 188 14.59 -7.51 -6.78
C GLY A 188 15.40 -8.28 -5.75
N SER A 189 15.31 -9.63 -5.75
CA SER A 189 16.14 -10.46 -4.87
C SER A 189 17.63 -10.30 -5.17
N ALA A 190 18.02 -10.29 -6.44
CA ALA A 190 19.41 -10.10 -6.83
C ALA A 190 19.94 -8.73 -6.35
N VAL A 191 19.18 -7.66 -6.55
CA VAL A 191 19.56 -6.31 -6.11
C VAL A 191 19.71 -6.24 -4.58
N VAL A 192 18.72 -6.77 -3.84
CA VAL A 192 18.77 -6.78 -2.35
C VAL A 192 19.97 -7.58 -1.84
N LEU A 193 20.25 -8.76 -2.41
CA LEU A 193 21.39 -9.59 -2.02
C LEU A 193 22.73 -8.91 -2.36
N LEU A 194 22.83 -8.25 -3.50
CA LEU A 194 24.01 -7.50 -3.89
C LEU A 194 24.25 -6.30 -2.95
N THR A 195 23.22 -5.54 -2.65
CA THR A 195 23.28 -4.41 -1.69
C THR A 195 23.72 -4.91 -0.32
N LYS A 196 23.15 -6.03 0.14
CA LYS A 196 23.55 -6.66 1.40
C LYS A 196 25.04 -7.02 1.43
N ALA A 197 25.57 -7.52 0.32
CA ALA A 197 26.97 -7.93 0.23
C ALA A 197 27.95 -6.73 0.18
N ILE A 198 27.55 -5.60 -0.41
CA ILE A 198 28.40 -4.43 -0.63
C ILE A 198 28.29 -3.43 0.52
N ALA A 199 27.07 -3.07 0.93
CA ALA A 199 26.80 -1.96 1.85
C ALA A 199 26.13 -2.41 3.15
N GLY A 200 25.69 -3.67 3.27
CA GLY A 200 24.80 -4.09 4.35
C GLY A 200 23.34 -3.65 4.12
N LEU A 201 22.43 -4.17 4.94
CA LEU A 201 21.00 -3.82 4.87
C LEU A 201 20.47 -3.25 6.18
N ARG A 202 21.27 -3.26 7.24
CA ARG A 202 20.87 -2.79 8.57
C ARG A 202 22.01 -1.99 9.17
N VAL A 203 21.65 -0.98 9.89
CA VAL A 203 22.55 -0.20 10.75
C VAL A 203 22.99 -1.06 11.95
N SER A 204 23.98 -0.57 12.71
CA SER A 204 24.42 -1.26 13.92
C SER A 204 23.30 -1.34 14.97
N ALA A 205 23.44 -2.25 15.92
CA ALA A 205 22.43 -2.39 16.98
C ALA A 205 22.39 -1.15 17.89
N GLU A 206 23.51 -0.47 18.03
CA GLU A 206 23.66 0.77 18.79
C GLU A 206 22.91 1.91 18.10
N GLU A 207 23.08 2.11 16.82
CA GLU A 207 22.37 3.12 16.01
C GLU A 207 20.86 2.84 15.95
N GLU A 208 20.46 1.56 15.89
CA GLU A 208 19.04 1.17 15.92
C GLU A 208 18.39 1.47 17.29
N GLU A 209 19.15 1.38 18.39
CA GLU A 209 18.67 1.74 19.74
C GLU A 209 18.63 3.25 19.97
N GLU A 210 19.61 3.99 19.48
CA GLU A 210 19.70 5.44 19.58
C GLU A 210 18.65 6.13 18.67
N GLY A 211 18.35 5.53 17.54
CA GLY A 211 17.46 6.05 16.52
C GLY A 211 18.22 6.74 15.40
N LEU A 212 17.78 6.51 14.14
CA LEU A 212 18.48 7.00 12.95
C LEU A 212 18.48 8.53 12.85
N ASP A 213 17.46 9.20 13.38
CA ASP A 213 17.41 10.66 13.41
C ASP A 213 18.59 11.25 14.21
N MET A 214 18.97 10.58 15.29
CA MET A 214 20.13 10.99 16.10
C MET A 214 21.44 10.61 15.43
N ALA A 215 21.55 9.39 14.91
CA ALA A 215 22.79 8.85 14.36
C ALA A 215 23.16 9.47 13.02
N GLU A 216 22.19 9.69 12.12
CA GLU A 216 22.43 10.15 10.74
C GLU A 216 22.12 11.64 10.52
N HIS A 217 21.20 12.24 11.31
CA HIS A 217 20.70 13.60 11.08
C HIS A 217 21.07 14.60 12.19
N SER A 218 22.16 14.36 12.89
CA SER A 218 22.76 15.30 13.87
C SER A 218 21.81 15.74 15.00
N GLY A 219 20.92 14.84 15.44
CA GLY A 219 20.04 15.09 16.57
C GLY A 219 18.74 15.84 16.24
N SER A 220 18.39 15.96 14.97
CA SER A 220 17.11 16.53 14.55
C SER A 220 16.04 15.43 14.55
N GLU A 221 15.33 15.27 15.66
CA GLU A 221 14.21 14.34 15.72
C GLU A 221 13.04 14.86 14.87
N ALA A 222 12.61 14.08 13.87
CA ALA A 222 11.45 14.41 13.04
C ALA A 222 10.14 14.40 13.83
N TYR A 223 10.07 13.56 14.89
CA TYR A 223 8.91 13.37 15.76
C TYR A 223 9.37 13.21 17.22
N GLY A 224 9.92 14.29 17.81
CA GLY A 224 10.47 14.28 19.18
C GLY A 224 9.48 13.83 20.26
N ASP A 225 8.17 13.93 19.99
CA ASP A 225 7.10 13.47 20.88
C ASP A 225 6.70 12.00 20.64
N PHE A 226 7.25 11.34 19.62
CA PHE A 226 6.93 9.96 19.30
C PHE A 226 7.75 8.99 20.13
N GLN A 227 7.19 8.56 21.25
CA GLN A 227 7.80 7.53 22.08
C GLN A 227 7.10 6.18 21.88
N LEU A 228 7.87 5.15 21.51
CA LEU A 228 7.42 3.75 21.42
C LEU A 228 7.03 3.15 22.79
N THR A 229 7.23 3.90 23.86
CA THR A 229 6.92 3.49 25.22
C THR A 229 5.49 3.81 25.60
N GLY A 230 4.52 3.07 25.13
CA GLY A 230 3.19 2.85 25.72
C GLY A 230 2.42 4.01 26.42
N LYS A 231 2.96 5.22 26.48
CA LYS A 231 2.26 6.39 26.98
C LYS A 231 1.42 6.96 25.83
N LYS A 232 0.11 6.84 25.97
CA LYS A 232 -0.87 7.53 25.14
C LYS A 232 -0.64 9.03 25.29
N TYR A 233 -0.22 9.67 24.20
CA TYR A 233 -0.39 11.11 24.07
C TYR A 233 -1.68 11.35 23.27
N PHE A 234 -2.57 12.15 23.83
CA PHE A 234 -3.83 12.60 23.24
C PHE A 234 -3.58 13.70 22.26
#